data_640187fb027a498f171cbf7a7f311a62
#
_entry.id   640187fb027a498f171cbf7a7f311a62
#
_cell.length_a   1.000
_cell.length_b   1.000
_cell.length_c   1.000
_cell.angle_alpha   90.00
_cell.angle_beta   90.00
_cell.angle_gamma   90.00
#
_symmetry.space_group_name_H-M   'P 1'
#
loop_
_entity.id
_entity.type
_entity.pdbx_description
1 polymer ?
#
loop_
_entity_poly.entity_id
_entity_poly.type
_entity_poly.pdbx_seq_one_letter_code
_entity_poly.pdbx_strand_id
1 'polypeptide(L)'
;GFEFIARANFRDINFGELGKPGENFKVADKESQRPGFKLCRHCGKVQQAPRRSEREEKKQDHAFDCEKRGVEDAANIIDCLYLYREFSSEALRILVPYTQSGIDDEVVQSFIAALQLGLKKRFGGKVDHLRITTQDEPGREGGPRRQYVLLYDSVPGGTGYLEQLLSEDAQTLTDVLKMARDALHVCSCNQNPDKDGCYRCLYQYRLGRSMAMVSRRRAVEVLDELLGKLDQLEQVKSISDIYINPNFDSALEARFIESLKRLG
;
A
#
# COMPACT_ATOMS: atom_id res chain seq x y z
N GLY A 1 -8.16 -9.90 -11.55
CA GLY A 1 -9.38 -9.98 -10.75
C GLY A 1 -9.44 -8.86 -9.71
N PHE A 2 -10.63 -8.44 -9.35
CA PHE A 2 -10.84 -7.45 -8.30
C PHE A 2 -12.04 -7.84 -7.42
N GLU A 3 -12.03 -7.38 -6.17
CA GLU A 3 -13.06 -7.64 -5.18
C GLU A 3 -13.38 -6.37 -4.41
N PHE A 4 -14.66 -6.01 -4.33
CA PHE A 4 -15.13 -4.90 -3.52
C PHE A 4 -15.55 -5.38 -2.13
N ILE A 5 -15.12 -4.65 -1.12
CA ILE A 5 -15.45 -4.90 0.27
C ILE A 5 -16.11 -3.64 0.82
N ALA A 6 -17.44 -3.68 0.99
CA ALA A 6 -18.22 -2.53 1.47
C ALA A 6 -17.86 -2.11 2.90
N ARG A 7 -17.34 -3.03 3.70
CA ARG A 7 -16.97 -2.78 5.09
C ARG A 7 -15.71 -3.56 5.45
N ALA A 8 -14.55 -3.00 5.12
CA ALA A 8 -13.26 -3.49 5.55
C ALA A 8 -12.84 -2.82 6.85
N ASN A 9 -12.26 -3.58 7.77
CA ASN A 9 -11.72 -3.05 9.02
C ASN A 9 -10.23 -2.76 8.85
N PHE A 10 -9.86 -1.52 9.11
CA PHE A 10 -8.48 -1.04 9.02
C PHE A 10 -7.93 -0.74 10.40
N ARG A 11 -6.66 -1.04 10.57
CA ARG A 11 -5.88 -0.65 11.74
C ARG A 11 -4.59 0.01 11.30
N ASP A 12 -4.52 1.34 11.44
CA ASP A 12 -3.29 2.10 11.24
C ASP A 12 -2.46 2.07 12.51
N ILE A 13 -1.24 1.54 12.46
CA ILE A 13 -0.35 1.44 13.60
C ILE A 13 0.88 2.30 13.38
N ASN A 14 1.13 3.22 14.30
CA ASN A 14 2.35 4.01 14.34
C ASN A 14 3.33 3.36 15.34
N PHE A 15 4.37 2.75 14.82
CA PHE A 15 5.40 2.04 15.59
C PHE A 15 6.51 2.97 16.12
N GLY A 16 6.41 4.28 15.93
CA GLY A 16 7.47 5.21 16.26
C GLY A 16 8.60 5.24 15.22
N GLU A 17 9.69 5.89 15.59
CA GLU A 17 10.89 5.99 14.76
C GLU A 17 11.67 4.66 14.73
N LEU A 18 12.44 4.46 13.67
CA LEU A 18 13.41 3.36 13.62
C LEU A 18 14.54 3.65 14.62
N GLY A 19 14.94 2.63 15.37
CA GLY A 19 16.17 2.67 16.16
C GLY A 19 17.42 2.86 15.28
N LYS A 20 18.56 3.05 15.90
CA LYS A 20 19.82 3.12 15.16
C LYS A 20 20.12 1.79 14.47
N PRO A 21 20.85 1.78 13.33
CA PRO A 21 21.25 0.54 12.72
C PRO A 21 21.99 -0.37 13.72
N GLY A 22 21.51 -1.60 13.86
CA GLY A 22 22.06 -2.58 14.81
C GLY A 22 21.46 -2.54 16.22
N GLU A 23 20.60 -1.59 16.55
CA GLU A 23 19.81 -1.63 17.78
C GLU A 23 18.58 -2.50 17.61
N ASN A 24 18.50 -3.58 18.39
CA ASN A 24 17.30 -4.41 18.49
C ASN A 24 16.64 -4.18 19.87
N PHE A 25 15.35 -4.02 19.85
CA PHE A 25 14.52 -3.86 21.04
C PHE A 25 13.68 -5.12 21.25
N LYS A 26 13.48 -5.54 22.49
CA LYS A 26 12.51 -6.59 22.81
C LYS A 26 11.14 -5.97 23.06
N VAL A 27 10.18 -6.33 22.22
CA VAL A 27 8.78 -5.91 22.36
C VAL A 27 7.94 -7.19 22.39
N ALA A 28 7.29 -7.47 23.51
CA ALA A 28 6.52 -8.70 23.76
C ALA A 28 7.32 -9.97 23.36
N ASP A 29 8.56 -10.07 23.86
CA ASP A 29 9.53 -11.15 23.61
C ASP A 29 10.00 -11.34 22.15
N LYS A 30 9.63 -10.43 21.26
CA LYS A 30 10.11 -10.42 19.87
C LYS A 30 11.09 -9.29 19.65
N GLU A 31 12.11 -9.54 18.85
CA GLU A 31 13.04 -8.51 18.42
C GLU A 31 12.34 -7.55 17.45
N SER A 32 12.50 -6.25 17.68
CA SER A 32 11.96 -5.17 16.86
C SER A 32 13.01 -4.09 16.68
N GLN A 33 13.07 -3.51 15.48
CA GLN A 33 13.89 -2.31 15.22
C GLN A 33 13.16 -1.01 15.59
N ARG A 34 11.92 -1.11 16.07
CA ARG A 34 11.10 0.04 16.46
C ARG A 34 10.76 -0.04 17.95
N PRO A 35 11.38 0.82 18.76
CA PRO A 35 11.17 0.78 20.22
C PRO A 35 9.77 1.25 20.65
N GLY A 36 8.97 1.81 19.75
CA GLY A 36 7.72 2.47 20.11
C GLY A 36 7.94 3.86 20.69
N PHE A 37 6.88 4.38 21.29
CA PHE A 37 6.91 5.65 21.99
C PHE A 37 7.15 5.45 23.49
N LYS A 38 7.83 6.41 24.09
CA LYS A 38 8.00 6.53 25.53
C LYS A 38 7.17 7.70 26.03
N LEU A 39 6.37 7.50 27.07
CA LEU A 39 5.53 8.54 27.64
C LEU A 39 5.70 8.61 29.16
N CYS A 40 5.54 9.82 29.72
CA CYS A 40 5.41 9.95 31.14
C CYS A 40 4.09 9.30 31.62
N ARG A 41 4.17 8.40 32.61
CA ARG A 41 3.02 7.68 33.17
C ARG A 41 1.99 8.61 33.82
N HIS A 42 2.40 9.77 34.32
CA HIS A 42 1.58 10.71 35.07
C HIS A 42 0.91 11.77 34.20
N CYS A 43 1.61 12.31 33.21
CA CYS A 43 1.08 13.41 32.39
C CYS A 43 0.95 13.06 30.90
N GLY A 44 1.34 11.86 30.46
CA GLY A 44 1.24 11.44 29.06
C GLY A 44 2.21 12.13 28.09
N LYS A 45 3.14 12.98 28.61
CA LYS A 45 4.10 13.67 27.75
C LYS A 45 5.00 12.69 27.04
N VAL A 46 5.09 12.79 25.70
CA VAL A 46 5.97 11.97 24.87
C VAL A 46 7.42 12.38 25.12
N GLN A 47 8.27 11.40 25.37
CA GLN A 47 9.72 11.59 25.49
C GLN A 47 10.30 11.70 24.09
N GLN A 48 10.95 12.82 23.80
CA GLN A 48 11.59 13.01 22.51
C GLN A 48 12.98 12.37 22.48
N ALA A 49 13.33 11.71 21.39
CA ALA A 49 14.70 11.26 21.17
C ALA A 49 15.67 12.45 21.18
N PRO A 50 16.89 12.29 21.75
CA PRO A 50 17.89 13.37 21.74
C PRO A 50 18.24 13.73 20.28
N ARG A 51 18.23 15.00 19.96
CA ARG A 51 18.66 15.48 18.65
C ARG A 51 20.18 15.23 18.48
N ARG A 52 20.62 14.94 17.25
CA ARG A 52 22.03 14.60 16.93
C ARG A 52 23.08 15.60 17.47
N SER A 53 22.67 16.84 17.76
CA SER A 53 23.53 17.91 18.31
C SER A 53 23.57 17.98 19.82
N GLU A 54 22.72 17.26 20.54
CA GLU A 54 22.64 17.33 22.00
C GLU A 54 23.51 16.23 22.60
N ARG A 55 24.66 16.62 23.18
CA ARG A 55 25.61 15.71 23.87
C ARG A 55 25.22 15.43 25.32
N GLU A 56 24.22 16.14 25.86
CA GLU A 56 23.77 15.95 27.24
C GLU A 56 22.69 14.90 27.34
N GLU A 57 22.71 14.10 28.40
CA GLU A 57 21.61 13.22 28.78
C GLU A 57 20.35 14.05 28.91
N LYS A 58 19.41 13.81 28.02
CA LYS A 58 18.18 14.56 27.97
C LYS A 58 17.34 14.20 29.19
N LYS A 59 17.03 15.19 30.01
CA LYS A 59 16.12 15.07 31.14
C LYS A 59 14.74 14.60 30.66
N GLN A 60 14.04 13.86 31.50
CA GLN A 60 12.68 13.40 31.22
C GLN A 60 11.77 14.61 30.94
N ASP A 61 11.01 14.52 29.83
CA ASP A 61 10.06 15.57 29.45
C ASP A 61 8.74 15.37 30.20
N HIS A 62 8.30 16.43 30.89
CA HIS A 62 7.03 16.43 31.63
C HIS A 62 6.18 17.64 31.25
N ALA A 63 4.86 17.53 31.36
CA ALA A 63 3.98 18.68 31.28
C ALA A 63 4.26 19.66 32.42
N PHE A 64 3.86 20.93 32.27
CA PHE A 64 4.15 22.00 33.24
C PHE A 64 3.58 21.66 34.63
N ASP A 65 2.45 21.07 34.70
CA ASP A 65 1.67 20.68 35.89
C ASP A 65 1.93 19.25 36.38
N CYS A 66 2.94 18.57 35.80
CA CYS A 66 3.23 17.18 36.20
C CYS A 66 3.89 17.12 37.57
N GLU A 67 3.36 16.31 38.46
CA GLU A 67 3.90 16.05 39.80
C GLU A 67 5.34 15.49 39.79
N LYS A 68 5.73 14.85 38.69
CA LYS A 68 7.05 14.22 38.53
C LYS A 68 8.03 15.10 37.77
N ARG A 69 7.68 16.35 37.49
CA ARG A 69 8.58 17.30 36.85
C ARG A 69 9.84 17.53 37.66
N GLY A 70 10.99 17.26 37.04
CA GLY A 70 12.30 17.38 37.72
C GLY A 70 12.72 16.15 38.53
N VAL A 71 11.95 15.08 38.52
CA VAL A 71 12.29 13.79 39.11
C VAL A 71 12.68 12.80 38.03
N GLU A 72 13.96 12.48 37.96
CA GLU A 72 14.51 11.52 36.98
C GLU A 72 14.37 10.09 37.52
N ASP A 73 13.28 9.42 37.21
CA ASP A 73 13.03 8.02 37.61
C ASP A 73 12.48 7.24 36.41
N ALA A 74 13.13 6.13 36.07
CA ALA A 74 12.71 5.25 34.99
C ALA A 74 11.26 4.70 35.21
N ALA A 75 10.83 4.55 36.47
CA ALA A 75 9.47 4.12 36.80
C ALA A 75 8.39 5.12 36.37
N ASN A 76 8.76 6.38 36.14
CA ASN A 76 7.83 7.40 35.65
C ASN A 76 7.56 7.29 34.14
N ILE A 77 8.30 6.47 33.42
CA ILE A 77 8.20 6.33 31.98
C ILE A 77 7.56 4.98 31.63
N ILE A 78 6.58 5.03 30.76
CA ILE A 78 6.07 3.84 30.05
C ILE A 78 6.74 3.83 28.71
N ASP A 79 7.34 2.73 28.34
CA ASP A 79 7.98 2.51 27.06
C ASP A 79 7.27 1.46 26.19
N CYS A 80 7.74 1.22 24.97
CA CYS A 80 7.20 0.25 24.03
C CYS A 80 5.73 0.47 23.66
N LEU A 81 5.25 1.71 23.65
CA LEU A 81 3.87 2.03 23.28
C LEU A 81 3.75 2.24 21.78
N TYR A 82 2.77 1.59 21.17
CA TYR A 82 2.38 1.83 19.78
C TYR A 82 1.04 2.55 19.73
N LEU A 83 0.97 3.61 18.92
CA LEU A 83 -0.27 4.34 18.73
C LEU A 83 -1.04 3.71 17.56
N TYR A 84 -2.31 3.43 17.74
CA TYR A 84 -3.13 2.90 16.68
C TYR A 84 -4.51 3.56 16.63
N ARG A 85 -5.12 3.52 15.47
CA ARG A 85 -6.52 3.82 15.26
C ARG A 85 -7.16 2.69 14.47
N GLU A 86 -8.42 2.43 14.76
CA GLU A 86 -9.24 1.50 14.00
C GLU A 86 -10.39 2.26 13.35
N PHE A 87 -10.72 1.86 12.14
CA PHE A 87 -11.88 2.37 11.42
C PHE A 87 -12.36 1.34 10.41
N SER A 88 -13.65 1.41 10.05
CA SER A 88 -14.23 0.61 8.97
C SER A 88 -14.49 1.50 7.78
N SER A 89 -14.20 1.03 6.59
CA SER A 89 -14.42 1.77 5.36
C SER A 89 -14.51 0.85 4.15
N GLU A 90 -14.81 1.42 2.99
CA GLU A 90 -14.83 0.73 1.71
C GLU A 90 -13.41 0.38 1.27
N ALA A 91 -13.27 -0.77 0.61
CA ALA A 91 -12.02 -1.22 0.03
C ALA A 91 -12.24 -1.94 -1.31
N LEU A 92 -11.27 -1.78 -2.21
CA LEU A 92 -11.17 -2.51 -3.46
C LEU A 92 -9.84 -3.26 -3.46
N ARG A 93 -9.90 -4.60 -3.48
CA ARG A 93 -8.73 -5.47 -3.66
C ARG A 93 -8.55 -5.76 -5.13
N ILE A 94 -7.36 -5.58 -5.63
CA ILE A 94 -6.96 -5.88 -7.01
C ILE A 94 -5.82 -6.89 -6.94
N LEU A 95 -6.01 -8.06 -7.51
CA LEU A 95 -4.93 -9.03 -7.66
C LEU A 95 -3.94 -8.50 -8.70
N VAL A 96 -2.69 -8.32 -8.29
CA VAL A 96 -1.63 -7.88 -9.21
C VAL A 96 -1.46 -8.95 -10.30
N PRO A 97 -1.61 -8.58 -11.58
CA PRO A 97 -1.44 -9.54 -12.67
C PRO A 97 0.03 -10.00 -12.74
N TYR A 98 0.22 -11.28 -13.04
CA TYR A 98 1.53 -11.76 -13.46
C TYR A 98 1.83 -11.19 -14.83
N THR A 99 2.86 -10.35 -14.93
CA THR A 99 3.38 -9.87 -16.20
C THR A 99 4.33 -10.89 -16.81
N GLN A 100 4.69 -10.72 -18.08
CA GLN A 100 5.70 -11.57 -18.73
C GLN A 100 7.06 -11.52 -18.01
N SER A 101 7.32 -10.43 -17.29
CA SER A 101 8.56 -10.22 -16.53
C SER A 101 8.47 -10.66 -15.06
N GLY A 102 7.35 -11.30 -14.65
CA GLY A 102 7.09 -11.66 -13.26
C GLY A 102 6.45 -10.53 -12.43
N ILE A 103 6.24 -10.79 -11.14
CA ILE A 103 5.82 -9.78 -10.17
C ILE A 103 7.02 -9.43 -9.30
N ASP A 104 7.47 -8.19 -9.38
CA ASP A 104 8.47 -7.60 -8.51
C ASP A 104 7.95 -6.28 -7.90
N ASP A 105 8.69 -5.73 -6.96
CA ASP A 105 8.31 -4.47 -6.30
C ASP A 105 8.22 -3.31 -7.29
N GLU A 106 9.02 -3.30 -8.36
CA GLU A 106 8.99 -2.27 -9.41
C GLU A 106 7.65 -2.30 -10.16
N VAL A 107 7.19 -3.49 -10.55
CA VAL A 107 5.89 -3.68 -11.22
C VAL A 107 4.75 -3.18 -10.33
N VAL A 108 4.75 -3.59 -9.07
CA VAL A 108 3.69 -3.23 -8.12
C VAL A 108 3.66 -1.74 -7.84
N GLN A 109 4.81 -1.11 -7.56
CA GLN A 109 4.89 0.33 -7.29
C GLN A 109 4.56 1.16 -8.53
N SER A 110 4.93 0.70 -9.72
CA SER A 110 4.59 1.33 -10.99
C SER A 110 3.09 1.27 -11.27
N PHE A 111 2.45 0.14 -10.99
CA PHE A 111 0.99 -0.02 -11.10
C PHE A 111 0.26 0.88 -10.10
N ILE A 112 0.71 0.94 -8.84
CA ILE A 112 0.13 1.84 -7.83
C ILE A 112 0.20 3.29 -8.27
N ALA A 113 1.35 3.74 -8.78
CA ALA A 113 1.53 5.10 -9.27
C ALA A 113 0.62 5.41 -10.47
N ALA A 114 0.46 4.46 -11.39
CA ALA A 114 -0.44 4.58 -12.53
C ALA A 114 -1.91 4.63 -12.11
N LEU A 115 -2.32 3.77 -11.16
CA LEU A 115 -3.69 3.78 -10.63
C LEU A 115 -4.02 5.13 -9.96
N GLN A 116 -3.09 5.68 -9.17
CA GLN A 116 -3.24 7.01 -8.58
C GLN A 116 -3.37 8.11 -9.63
N LEU A 117 -2.59 8.04 -10.72
CA LEU A 117 -2.69 8.98 -11.84
C LEU A 117 -4.07 8.92 -12.49
N GLY A 118 -4.56 7.72 -12.79
CA GLY A 118 -5.88 7.50 -13.39
C GLY A 118 -7.01 8.01 -12.51
N LEU A 119 -6.98 7.71 -11.21
CA LEU A 119 -7.95 8.21 -10.24
C LEU A 119 -7.99 9.75 -10.20
N LYS A 120 -6.81 10.40 -10.17
CA LYS A 120 -6.74 11.87 -10.23
C LYS A 120 -7.32 12.44 -11.52
N LYS A 121 -7.06 11.79 -12.64
CA LYS A 121 -7.60 12.20 -13.94
C LYS A 121 -9.12 12.05 -13.98
N ARG A 122 -9.65 10.92 -13.54
CA ARG A 122 -11.08 10.61 -13.57
C ARG A 122 -11.89 11.49 -12.63
N PHE A 123 -11.39 11.75 -11.43
CA PHE A 123 -12.12 12.47 -10.37
C PHE A 123 -11.65 13.93 -10.18
N GLY A 124 -10.89 14.49 -11.12
CA GLY A 124 -10.47 15.90 -11.08
C GLY A 124 -9.59 16.28 -9.88
N GLY A 125 -8.78 15.34 -9.38
CA GLY A 125 -7.85 15.57 -8.27
C GLY A 125 -8.46 15.46 -6.86
N LYS A 126 -9.76 15.31 -6.71
CA LYS A 126 -10.46 15.22 -5.40
C LYS A 126 -10.41 13.81 -4.80
N VAL A 127 -9.25 13.18 -4.79
CA VAL A 127 -9.08 11.76 -4.37
C VAL A 127 -8.03 11.60 -3.28
N ASP A 128 -7.74 12.65 -2.54
CA ASP A 128 -6.70 12.61 -1.49
C ASP A 128 -7.05 11.69 -0.32
N HIS A 129 -8.32 11.39 -0.12
CA HIS A 129 -8.83 10.43 0.85
C HIS A 129 -8.65 8.98 0.40
N LEU A 130 -8.55 8.71 -0.90
CA LEU A 130 -8.28 7.37 -1.40
C LEU A 130 -6.80 7.03 -1.18
N ARG A 131 -6.56 5.93 -0.51
CA ARG A 131 -5.24 5.41 -0.17
C ARG A 131 -5.01 4.08 -0.86
N ILE A 132 -3.76 3.83 -1.20
CA ILE A 132 -3.35 2.56 -1.79
C ILE A 132 -2.25 1.95 -0.93
N THR A 133 -2.38 0.67 -0.66
CA THR A 133 -1.39 -0.15 0.01
C THR A 133 -1.30 -1.52 -0.64
N THR A 134 -0.33 -2.32 -0.27
CA THR A 134 -0.21 -3.70 -0.70
C THR A 134 -0.62 -4.64 0.41
N GLN A 135 -1.19 -5.78 0.04
CA GLN A 135 -1.52 -6.87 0.94
C GLN A 135 -0.96 -8.15 0.38
N ASP A 136 -0.20 -8.86 1.18
CA ASP A 136 0.33 -10.17 0.83
C ASP A 136 -0.50 -11.25 1.54
N GLU A 137 -0.88 -12.28 0.81
CA GLU A 137 -1.60 -13.43 1.32
C GLU A 137 -0.77 -14.69 1.09
N PRO A 138 -0.56 -15.53 2.12
CA PRO A 138 0.11 -16.82 1.92
C PRO A 138 -0.67 -17.66 0.89
N GLY A 139 0.06 -18.37 0.03
CA GLY A 139 -0.57 -19.32 -0.86
C GLY A 139 -1.28 -20.43 -0.07
N ARG A 140 -2.46 -20.84 -0.50
CA ARG A 140 -3.15 -22.01 0.07
C ARG A 140 -2.35 -23.26 -0.27
N GLU A 141 -2.24 -24.21 0.68
CA GLU A 141 -1.61 -25.52 0.50
C GLU A 141 -0.18 -25.48 -0.08
N GLY A 142 0.62 -24.48 0.32
CA GLY A 142 1.98 -24.32 -0.18
C GLY A 142 2.09 -23.68 -1.57
N GLY A 143 0.99 -23.15 -2.10
CA GLY A 143 0.99 -22.38 -3.35
C GLY A 143 1.73 -21.05 -3.25
N PRO A 144 1.94 -20.36 -4.37
CA PRO A 144 2.67 -19.10 -4.40
C PRO A 144 1.96 -18.02 -3.59
N ARG A 145 2.76 -17.15 -2.98
CA ARG A 145 2.28 -15.96 -2.29
C ARG A 145 1.52 -15.08 -3.27
N ARG A 146 0.34 -14.60 -2.85
CA ARG A 146 -0.48 -13.69 -3.65
C ARG A 146 -0.26 -12.27 -3.18
N GLN A 147 -0.08 -11.36 -4.12
CA GLN A 147 0.06 -9.96 -3.84
C GLN A 147 -1.12 -9.18 -4.40
N TYR A 148 -1.73 -8.37 -3.53
CA TYR A 148 -2.85 -7.53 -3.88
C TYR A 148 -2.48 -6.06 -3.72
N VAL A 149 -3.01 -5.25 -4.62
CA VAL A 149 -3.11 -3.81 -4.41
C VAL A 149 -4.47 -3.55 -3.77
N LEU A 150 -4.45 -2.93 -2.60
CA LEU A 150 -5.63 -2.56 -1.82
C LEU A 150 -5.84 -1.05 -1.91
N LEU A 151 -6.87 -0.65 -2.63
CA LEU A 151 -7.36 0.73 -2.66
C LEU A 151 -8.45 0.87 -1.62
N TYR A 152 -8.33 1.84 -0.72
CA TYR A 152 -9.30 2.04 0.36
C TYR A 152 -9.57 3.53 0.61
N ASP A 153 -10.75 3.80 1.15
CA ASP A 153 -11.10 5.13 1.60
C ASP A 153 -10.60 5.36 3.03
N SER A 154 -9.87 6.44 3.27
CA SER A 154 -9.36 6.79 4.60
C SER A 154 -10.40 7.51 5.48
N VAL A 155 -11.57 7.83 4.92
CA VAL A 155 -12.72 8.38 5.65
C VAL A 155 -13.51 7.21 6.24
N PRO A 156 -13.74 7.19 7.55
CA PRO A 156 -14.57 6.17 8.17
C PRO A 156 -15.96 6.10 7.54
N GLY A 157 -16.41 4.89 7.21
CA GLY A 157 -17.68 4.67 6.52
C GLY A 157 -17.62 4.74 4.99
N GLY A 158 -16.51 5.24 4.43
CA GLY A 158 -16.36 5.43 2.98
C GLY A 158 -17.05 6.69 2.46
N THR A 159 -16.71 7.09 1.25
CA THR A 159 -17.28 8.24 0.54
C THR A 159 -18.05 7.85 -0.72
N GLY A 160 -18.18 6.54 -1.00
CA GLY A 160 -18.86 6.01 -2.18
C GLY A 160 -18.07 6.06 -3.48
N TYR A 161 -16.82 6.56 -3.46
CA TYR A 161 -15.98 6.59 -4.66
C TYR A 161 -15.58 5.20 -5.12
N LEU A 162 -15.34 4.27 -4.19
CA LEU A 162 -14.94 2.90 -4.53
C LEU A 162 -16.11 2.09 -5.07
N GLU A 163 -17.31 2.28 -4.54
CA GLU A 163 -18.53 1.71 -5.10
C GLU A 163 -18.77 2.23 -6.52
N GLN A 164 -18.57 3.54 -6.75
CA GLN A 164 -18.69 4.16 -8.07
C GLN A 164 -17.68 3.57 -9.08
N LEU A 165 -16.47 3.18 -8.66
CA LEU A 165 -15.49 2.55 -9.54
C LEU A 165 -16.00 1.23 -10.14
N LEU A 166 -16.85 0.53 -9.42
CA LEU A 166 -17.38 -0.79 -9.81
C LEU A 166 -18.79 -0.74 -10.39
N SER A 167 -19.42 0.44 -10.39
CA SER A 167 -20.71 0.63 -11.05
C SER A 167 -20.59 0.31 -12.55
N GLU A 168 -21.70 -0.08 -13.16
CA GLU A 168 -21.77 -0.38 -14.60
C GLU A 168 -20.71 -1.41 -15.06
N ASP A 169 -20.65 -2.56 -14.40
CA ASP A 169 -19.71 -3.65 -14.73
C ASP A 169 -18.25 -3.22 -14.72
N ALA A 170 -17.86 -2.39 -13.73
CA ALA A 170 -16.52 -1.85 -13.56
C ALA A 170 -16.05 -0.94 -14.73
N GLN A 171 -16.97 -0.35 -15.47
CA GLN A 171 -16.64 0.57 -16.56
C GLN A 171 -15.82 1.77 -16.06
N THR A 172 -16.19 2.34 -14.90
CA THR A 172 -15.45 3.46 -14.31
C THR A 172 -14.01 3.07 -13.94
N LEU A 173 -13.78 1.87 -13.41
CA LEU A 173 -12.42 1.36 -13.16
C LEU A 173 -11.64 1.19 -14.47
N THR A 174 -12.29 0.66 -15.50
CA THR A 174 -11.72 0.55 -16.83
C THR A 174 -11.30 1.91 -17.40
N ASP A 175 -12.14 2.93 -17.25
CA ASP A 175 -11.83 4.29 -17.69
C ASP A 175 -10.64 4.88 -16.91
N VAL A 176 -10.55 4.62 -15.60
CA VAL A 176 -9.38 5.01 -14.77
C VAL A 176 -8.10 4.41 -15.33
N LEU A 177 -8.10 3.12 -15.66
CA LEU A 177 -6.92 2.44 -16.21
C LEU A 177 -6.56 2.97 -17.62
N LYS A 178 -7.56 3.22 -18.49
CA LYS A 178 -7.35 3.83 -19.82
C LYS A 178 -6.78 5.23 -19.71
N MET A 179 -7.36 6.08 -18.85
CA MET A 179 -6.87 7.44 -18.62
C MET A 179 -5.44 7.47 -18.09
N ALA A 180 -5.08 6.52 -17.20
CA ALA A 180 -3.71 6.38 -16.72
C ALA A 180 -2.76 6.05 -17.88
N ARG A 181 -3.07 5.01 -18.66
CA ARG A 181 -2.25 4.57 -19.81
C ARG A 181 -2.05 5.70 -20.82
N ASP A 182 -3.14 6.35 -21.22
CA ASP A 182 -3.11 7.41 -22.23
C ASP A 182 -2.29 8.61 -21.73
N ALA A 183 -2.41 8.98 -20.44
CA ALA A 183 -1.59 10.02 -19.84
C ALA A 183 -0.10 9.69 -19.83
N LEU A 184 0.26 8.41 -19.66
CA LEU A 184 1.65 7.94 -19.72
C LEU A 184 2.21 8.00 -21.14
N HIS A 185 1.40 7.64 -22.13
CA HIS A 185 1.81 7.69 -23.54
C HIS A 185 2.03 9.11 -24.07
N VAL A 186 1.15 10.06 -23.72
CA VAL A 186 1.23 11.45 -24.20
C VAL A 186 2.17 12.34 -23.39
N CYS A 187 2.70 11.84 -22.27
CA CYS A 187 3.59 12.64 -21.44
C CYS A 187 4.87 13.03 -22.18
N SER A 188 5.25 14.30 -22.12
CA SER A 188 6.47 14.81 -22.78
C SER A 188 7.76 14.09 -22.35
N CYS A 189 7.80 13.50 -21.15
CA CYS A 189 8.97 12.71 -20.72
C CYS A 189 9.16 11.43 -21.56
N ASN A 190 8.12 10.97 -22.27
CA ASN A 190 8.20 9.82 -23.16
C ASN A 190 9.13 10.03 -24.36
N GLN A 191 9.38 11.29 -24.73
CA GLN A 191 10.28 11.64 -25.83
C GLN A 191 11.77 11.57 -25.44
N ASN A 192 12.07 11.45 -24.14
CA ASN A 192 13.43 11.33 -23.63
C ASN A 192 13.70 9.88 -23.21
N PRO A 193 14.60 9.14 -23.90
CA PRO A 193 14.90 7.74 -23.61
C PRO A 193 15.53 7.51 -22.23
N ASP A 194 16.17 8.55 -21.67
CA ASP A 194 16.83 8.49 -20.35
C ASP A 194 15.85 8.69 -19.19
N LYS A 195 14.57 9.00 -19.48
CA LYS A 195 13.54 9.27 -18.47
C LYS A 195 12.45 8.21 -18.49
N ASP A 196 12.34 7.49 -17.40
CA ASP A 196 11.29 6.51 -17.21
C ASP A 196 10.19 6.99 -16.25
N GLY A 197 9.78 8.24 -16.40
CA GLY A 197 8.74 8.93 -15.65
C GLY A 197 9.12 10.37 -15.31
N CYS A 198 8.15 11.13 -14.81
CA CYS A 198 8.35 12.50 -14.34
C CYS A 198 7.23 12.93 -13.37
N TYR A 199 7.39 14.09 -12.73
CA TYR A 199 6.38 14.65 -11.81
C TYR A 199 5.05 15.07 -12.47
N ARG A 200 4.99 15.13 -13.80
CA ARG A 200 3.74 15.37 -14.55
C ARG A 200 2.93 14.10 -14.77
N CYS A 201 3.55 12.91 -14.64
CA CYS A 201 2.89 11.63 -14.83
C CYS A 201 2.96 10.76 -13.57
N LEU A 202 4.02 9.99 -13.37
CA LEU A 202 4.08 8.95 -12.32
C LEU A 202 4.69 9.42 -11.01
N TYR A 203 5.67 10.33 -11.04
CA TYR A 203 6.38 10.70 -9.82
C TYR A 203 5.52 11.60 -8.95
N GLN A 204 5.32 11.18 -7.70
CA GLN A 204 4.52 11.90 -6.72
C GLN A 204 5.25 11.93 -5.39
N TYR A 205 5.21 13.08 -4.71
CA TYR A 205 5.83 13.22 -3.38
C TYR A 205 5.34 12.17 -2.36
N ARG A 206 4.11 11.70 -2.52
CA ARG A 206 3.52 10.67 -1.65
C ARG A 206 4.18 9.30 -1.75
N LEU A 207 4.85 9.01 -2.86
CA LEU A 207 5.56 7.75 -3.05
C LEU A 207 6.83 7.67 -2.19
N GLY A 208 7.37 8.81 -1.76
CA GLY A 208 8.53 8.85 -0.89
C GLY A 208 9.69 8.00 -1.42
N ARG A 209 10.13 7.02 -0.64
CA ARG A 209 11.22 6.10 -1.00
C ARG A 209 10.86 5.17 -2.15
N SER A 210 9.59 4.84 -2.33
CA SER A 210 9.12 3.96 -3.41
C SER A 210 9.21 4.62 -4.78
N MET A 211 9.40 5.94 -4.85
CA MET A 211 9.51 6.65 -6.14
C MET A 211 10.70 6.15 -6.98
N ALA A 212 11.77 5.69 -6.36
CA ALA A 212 12.93 5.11 -7.06
C ALA A 212 12.62 3.78 -7.75
N MET A 213 11.54 3.10 -7.34
CA MET A 213 11.07 1.83 -7.90
C MET A 213 9.93 2.01 -8.90
N VAL A 214 9.63 3.24 -9.33
CA VAL A 214 8.52 3.51 -10.25
C VAL A 214 9.04 3.70 -11.66
N SER A 215 8.57 2.85 -12.56
CA SER A 215 8.92 2.80 -13.98
C SER A 215 7.69 3.02 -14.84
N ARG A 216 7.76 3.98 -15.79
CA ARG A 216 6.69 4.21 -16.74
C ARG A 216 6.51 3.01 -17.69
N ARG A 217 7.60 2.37 -18.11
CA ARG A 217 7.54 1.19 -18.99
C ARG A 217 6.78 0.07 -18.31
N ARG A 218 7.12 -0.23 -17.06
CA ARG A 218 6.42 -1.25 -16.26
C ARG A 218 4.96 -0.89 -16.03
N ALA A 219 4.66 0.37 -15.74
CA ALA A 219 3.28 0.83 -15.58
C ALA A 219 2.44 0.62 -16.84
N VAL A 220 2.98 0.98 -18.01
CA VAL A 220 2.30 0.79 -19.30
C VAL A 220 2.12 -0.68 -19.61
N GLU A 221 3.14 -1.54 -19.41
CA GLU A 221 3.09 -2.98 -19.61
C GLU A 221 1.93 -3.61 -18.81
N VAL A 222 1.84 -3.30 -17.52
CA VAL A 222 0.76 -3.81 -16.66
C VAL A 222 -0.61 -3.30 -17.11
N LEU A 223 -0.71 -2.02 -17.46
CA LEU A 223 -1.98 -1.43 -17.91
C LEU A 223 -2.44 -2.03 -19.24
N ASP A 224 -1.54 -2.21 -20.20
CA ASP A 224 -1.86 -2.83 -21.49
C ASP A 224 -2.28 -4.29 -21.32
N GLU A 225 -1.62 -5.04 -20.43
CA GLU A 225 -2.00 -6.41 -20.11
C GLU A 225 -3.39 -6.49 -19.45
N LEU A 226 -3.68 -5.61 -18.48
CA LEU A 226 -4.99 -5.55 -17.84
C LEU A 226 -6.07 -5.15 -18.82
N LEU A 227 -5.86 -4.12 -19.63
CA LEU A 227 -6.82 -3.63 -20.61
C LEU A 227 -7.03 -4.61 -21.75
N GLY A 228 -6.00 -5.36 -22.15
CA GLY A 228 -6.10 -6.43 -23.16
C GLY A 228 -6.88 -7.65 -22.71
N LYS A 229 -7.09 -7.82 -21.39
CA LYS A 229 -7.81 -8.95 -20.80
C LYS A 229 -9.18 -8.56 -20.22
N LEU A 230 -9.67 -7.34 -20.51
CA LEU A 230 -10.97 -6.88 -19.98
C LEU A 230 -12.13 -7.77 -20.36
N ASP A 231 -12.15 -8.32 -21.59
CA ASP A 231 -13.18 -9.23 -22.08
C ASP A 231 -13.20 -10.58 -21.32
N GLN A 232 -12.18 -10.84 -20.51
CA GLN A 232 -12.03 -12.06 -19.71
C GLN A 232 -12.27 -11.80 -18.21
N LEU A 233 -12.77 -10.60 -17.84
CA LEU A 233 -13.09 -10.28 -16.47
C LEU A 233 -14.37 -11.02 -16.06
N GLU A 234 -14.21 -12.07 -15.27
CA GLU A 234 -15.33 -12.73 -14.58
C GLU A 234 -15.44 -12.14 -13.17
N GLN A 235 -16.65 -11.78 -12.79
CA GLN A 235 -16.95 -11.42 -11.41
C GLN A 235 -16.90 -12.69 -10.55
N VAL A 236 -15.93 -12.78 -9.68
CA VAL A 236 -15.78 -13.88 -8.72
C VAL A 236 -16.33 -13.48 -7.36
N LYS A 237 -16.91 -14.44 -6.63
CA LYS A 237 -17.43 -14.19 -5.27
C LYS A 237 -16.34 -13.74 -4.30
N SER A 238 -15.13 -14.28 -4.46
CA SER A 238 -13.94 -13.84 -3.73
C SER A 238 -12.71 -14.00 -4.61
N ILE A 239 -11.89 -12.96 -4.66
CA ILE A 239 -10.62 -12.98 -5.39
C ILE A 239 -9.61 -13.97 -4.77
N SER A 240 -9.78 -14.29 -3.50
CA SER A 240 -8.98 -15.32 -2.81
C SER A 240 -9.26 -16.74 -3.31
N ASP A 241 -10.40 -16.97 -4.00
CA ASP A 241 -10.76 -18.26 -4.55
C ASP A 241 -10.15 -18.52 -5.95
N ILE A 242 -9.49 -17.50 -6.53
CA ILE A 242 -8.76 -17.67 -7.78
C ILE A 242 -7.56 -18.59 -7.53
N TYR A 243 -7.53 -19.73 -8.20
CA TYR A 243 -6.41 -20.67 -8.14
C TYR A 243 -5.26 -20.18 -9.03
N ILE A 244 -4.10 -19.92 -8.43
CA ILE A 244 -2.87 -19.61 -9.15
C ILE A 244 -1.97 -20.83 -9.04
N ASN A 245 -1.69 -21.47 -10.17
CA ASN A 245 -0.79 -22.63 -10.19
C ASN A 245 0.67 -22.14 -10.15
N PRO A 246 1.48 -22.57 -9.14
CA PRO A 246 2.86 -22.12 -8.98
C PRO A 246 3.81 -22.58 -10.10
N ASN A 247 3.38 -23.56 -10.90
CA ASN A 247 4.21 -24.15 -11.97
C ASN A 247 4.09 -23.41 -13.31
N PHE A 248 3.38 -22.27 -13.34
CA PHE A 248 3.16 -21.52 -14.57
C PHE A 248 3.67 -20.09 -14.45
N ASP A 249 4.47 -19.69 -15.41
CA ASP A 249 5.04 -18.35 -15.50
C ASP A 249 4.01 -17.31 -16.02
N SER A 250 2.85 -17.77 -16.51
CA SER A 250 1.81 -16.87 -17.01
C SER A 250 0.38 -17.30 -16.63
N ALA A 251 -0.51 -16.31 -16.43
CA ALA A 251 -1.93 -16.55 -16.22
C ALA A 251 -2.59 -17.28 -17.40
N LEU A 252 -2.02 -17.17 -18.59
CA LEU A 252 -2.51 -17.82 -19.81
C LEU A 252 -2.28 -19.34 -19.76
N GLU A 253 -1.10 -19.76 -19.30
CA GLU A 253 -0.77 -21.19 -19.12
C GLU A 253 -1.63 -21.82 -18.03
N ALA A 254 -1.85 -21.11 -16.91
CA ALA A 254 -2.73 -21.58 -15.85
C ALA A 254 -4.16 -21.82 -16.37
N ARG A 255 -4.70 -20.92 -17.19
CA ARG A 255 -6.03 -21.04 -17.79
C ARG A 255 -6.11 -22.15 -18.84
N PHE A 256 -5.07 -22.33 -19.65
CA PHE A 256 -5.02 -23.38 -20.64
C PHE A 256 -5.13 -24.76 -19.98
N ILE A 257 -4.42 -24.97 -18.89
CA ILE A 257 -4.47 -26.25 -18.16
C ILE A 257 -5.76 -26.43 -17.35
N GLU A 258 -6.33 -25.35 -16.77
CA GLU A 258 -7.67 -25.43 -16.18
C GLU A 258 -8.72 -25.81 -17.22
N SER A 259 -8.62 -25.25 -18.43
CA SER A 259 -9.52 -25.63 -19.53
C SER A 259 -9.32 -27.09 -19.95
N LEU A 260 -8.08 -27.58 -19.98
CA LEU A 260 -7.80 -29.01 -20.26
C LEU A 260 -8.30 -29.92 -19.14
N LYS A 261 -8.20 -29.53 -17.87
CA LYS A 261 -8.74 -30.29 -16.73
C LYS A 261 -10.26 -30.34 -16.72
N ARG A 262 -10.96 -29.34 -17.29
CA ARG A 262 -12.43 -29.35 -17.44
C ARG A 262 -12.90 -30.19 -18.63
N LEU A 263 -12.05 -30.46 -19.58
CA LEU A 263 -12.36 -31.21 -20.79
C LEU A 263 -11.99 -32.71 -20.68
N GLY A 264 -11.22 -33.11 -19.71
CA GLY A 264 -10.78 -34.49 -19.52
C GLY A 264 -10.99 -35.03 -18.16
#